data_62c986a1b02fabd28a8aa1cdd4695e14
#
_entry.id   62c986a1b02fabd28a8aa1cdd4695e14
#
_cell.length_a   1.000
_cell.length_b   1.000
_cell.length_c   1.000
_cell.angle_alpha   90.00
_cell.angle_beta   90.00
_cell.angle_gamma   90.00
#
_symmetry.space_group_name_H-M   'P 1'
#
loop_
_entity.id
_entity.type
_entity.pdbx_description
1 polymer ?
#
loop_
_entity_poly.entity_id
_entity_poly.type
_entity_poly.pdbx_seq_one_letter_code
_entity_poly.pdbx_strand_id
1 'polypeptide(L)'
;MKTMPVSGRRNILQGSIKMAKKIQVNIKLNIPAGAANPSPPVGPALGQRGVNIMEFCKAFNAATDSLEKNMPVPVVITVFQDKSFSFVTKTAPVSYFLKKAAGLKSGSKEPGRSVAGKVTMAQVREIADQKMGDMNAVDVEGAMQMVMGSARAMGLEVVEG
;
A
#
# COMPACT_ATOMS: atom_id res chain seq x y z
N MET A 1 24.65 -44.31 -34.88
CA MET A 1 24.37 -43.84 -33.48
C MET A 1 23.51 -42.63 -33.56
N LYS A 2 22.28 -42.72 -33.02
CA LYS A 2 21.23 -41.75 -33.25
C LYS A 2 21.28 -40.65 -32.17
N THR A 3 21.49 -39.41 -32.58
CA THR A 3 21.30 -38.24 -31.75
C THR A 3 19.84 -37.82 -31.78
N MET A 4 19.19 -37.80 -30.62
CA MET A 4 17.84 -37.31 -30.48
C MET A 4 17.84 -35.78 -30.31
N PRO A 5 16.94 -35.06 -30.99
CA PRO A 5 16.77 -33.64 -30.73
C PRO A 5 15.82 -33.47 -29.54
N VAL A 6 16.29 -32.74 -28.53
CA VAL A 6 15.46 -32.27 -27.40
C VAL A 6 14.54 -31.17 -27.90
N SER A 7 13.29 -31.53 -28.15
CA SER A 7 12.22 -30.59 -28.45
C SER A 7 11.76 -29.88 -27.16
N GLY A 8 12.42 -28.78 -26.84
CA GLY A 8 11.92 -27.85 -25.84
C GLY A 8 10.69 -27.10 -26.37
N ARG A 9 9.50 -27.63 -26.12
CA ARG A 9 8.28 -26.88 -26.32
C ARG A 9 8.27 -25.70 -25.36
N ARG A 10 8.61 -24.55 -25.86
CA ARG A 10 8.25 -23.29 -25.17
C ARG A 10 6.74 -23.17 -25.24
N ASN A 11 6.09 -23.45 -24.12
CA ASN A 11 4.73 -23.01 -23.90
C ASN A 11 4.76 -21.47 -23.86
N ILE A 12 4.57 -20.89 -25.04
CA ILE A 12 4.14 -19.52 -25.16
C ILE A 12 2.69 -19.52 -24.66
N LEU A 13 2.54 -19.29 -23.36
CA LEU A 13 1.27 -18.91 -22.79
C LEU A 13 0.80 -17.70 -23.58
N GLN A 14 -0.24 -17.93 -24.37
CA GLN A 14 -1.00 -16.89 -25.03
C GLN A 14 -1.49 -15.92 -23.97
N GLY A 15 -0.65 -14.91 -23.69
CA GLY A 15 -1.13 -13.70 -23.04
C GLY A 15 -2.18 -13.11 -23.97
N SER A 16 -3.44 -13.33 -23.65
CA SER A 16 -4.54 -12.59 -24.25
C SER A 16 -4.10 -11.13 -24.29
N ILE A 17 -3.93 -10.59 -25.47
CA ILE A 17 -3.78 -9.15 -25.68
C ILE A 17 -5.12 -8.58 -25.26
N LYS A 18 -5.27 -8.32 -23.95
CA LYS A 18 -6.35 -7.49 -23.43
C LYS A 18 -6.14 -6.15 -24.11
N MET A 19 -7.01 -5.87 -25.08
CA MET A 19 -7.08 -4.54 -25.69
C MET A 19 -6.96 -3.53 -24.55
N ALA A 20 -5.99 -2.62 -24.65
CA ALA A 20 -5.69 -1.64 -23.61
C ALA A 20 -6.97 -0.84 -23.33
N LYS A 21 -7.66 -1.20 -22.24
CA LYS A 21 -8.86 -0.48 -21.82
C LYS A 21 -8.45 0.94 -21.48
N LYS A 22 -9.14 1.92 -22.05
CA LYS A 22 -8.84 3.32 -21.74
C LYS A 22 -9.15 3.59 -20.27
N ILE A 23 -8.15 4.04 -19.53
CA ILE A 23 -8.28 4.45 -18.13
C ILE A 23 -9.10 5.73 -18.08
N GLN A 24 -10.16 5.73 -17.29
CA GLN A 24 -10.98 6.90 -17.05
C GLN A 24 -10.39 7.74 -15.93
N VAL A 25 -10.08 7.09 -14.80
CA VAL A 25 -9.56 7.76 -13.61
C VAL A 25 -8.87 6.78 -12.67
N ASN A 26 -7.87 7.29 -11.93
CA ASN A 26 -7.26 6.60 -10.79
C ASN A 26 -7.75 7.23 -9.50
N ILE A 27 -8.31 6.42 -8.60
CA ILE A 27 -8.81 6.84 -7.29
C ILE A 27 -7.86 6.26 -6.24
N LYS A 28 -7.37 7.11 -5.34
CA LYS A 28 -6.51 6.69 -4.23
C LYS A 28 -7.29 6.83 -2.93
N LEU A 29 -7.41 5.75 -2.18
CA LEU A 29 -8.13 5.70 -0.90
C LEU A 29 -7.29 4.98 0.16
N ASN A 30 -7.52 5.33 1.42
CA ASN A 30 -7.04 4.57 2.56
C ASN A 30 -8.22 3.87 3.21
N ILE A 31 -8.21 2.55 3.20
CA ILE A 31 -9.31 1.74 3.71
C ILE A 31 -8.74 0.78 4.77
N PRO A 32 -9.39 0.62 5.92
CA PRO A 32 -8.96 -0.36 6.91
C PRO A 32 -9.10 -1.78 6.37
N ALA A 33 -8.07 -2.61 6.60
CA ALA A 33 -8.03 -4.00 6.15
C ALA A 33 -9.21 -4.81 6.70
N GLY A 34 -9.86 -5.58 5.83
CA GLY A 34 -11.01 -6.43 6.18
C GLY A 34 -12.28 -5.67 6.54
N ALA A 35 -12.32 -4.34 6.44
CA ALA A 35 -13.45 -3.51 6.85
C ALA A 35 -13.94 -2.55 5.74
N ALA A 36 -13.73 -2.91 4.48
CA ALA A 36 -14.28 -2.13 3.38
C ALA A 36 -15.80 -2.20 3.37
N ASN A 37 -16.45 -1.05 3.46
CA ASN A 37 -17.90 -0.89 3.48
C ASN A 37 -18.34 0.10 2.39
N PRO A 38 -19.61 0.04 1.93
CA PRO A 38 -20.18 1.03 1.02
C PRO A 38 -20.28 2.45 1.59
N SER A 39 -20.01 2.61 2.89
CA SER A 39 -19.99 3.89 3.60
C SER A 39 -18.83 4.78 3.13
N PRO A 40 -18.85 6.11 3.41
CA PRO A 40 -17.69 6.96 3.16
C PRO A 40 -16.41 6.39 3.82
N PRO A 41 -15.23 6.43 3.13
CA PRO A 41 -14.96 7.18 1.89
C PRO A 41 -15.20 6.38 0.59
N VAL A 42 -15.51 5.09 0.65
CA VAL A 42 -15.57 4.19 -0.51
C VAL A 42 -16.80 4.49 -1.40
N GLY A 43 -17.97 4.59 -0.78
CA GLY A 43 -19.23 4.75 -1.48
C GLY A 43 -19.25 5.95 -2.43
N PRO A 44 -19.05 7.18 -1.95
CA PRO A 44 -19.04 8.37 -2.79
C PRO A 44 -17.96 8.35 -3.87
N ALA A 45 -16.75 7.85 -3.54
CA ALA A 45 -15.62 7.82 -4.47
C ALA A 45 -15.85 6.90 -5.66
N LEU A 46 -16.42 5.72 -5.46
CA LEU A 46 -16.70 4.74 -6.50
C LEU A 46 -18.08 4.96 -7.14
N GLY A 47 -19.07 5.37 -6.35
CA GLY A 47 -20.45 5.60 -6.81
C GLY A 47 -20.54 6.68 -7.87
N GLN A 48 -19.82 7.80 -7.73
CA GLN A 48 -19.74 8.87 -8.73
C GLN A 48 -19.20 8.40 -10.09
N ARG A 49 -18.47 7.28 -10.11
CA ARG A 49 -17.87 6.71 -11.31
C ARG A 49 -18.67 5.51 -11.86
N GLY A 50 -19.77 5.15 -11.20
CA GLY A 50 -20.62 4.05 -11.63
C GLY A 50 -20.01 2.65 -11.49
N VAL A 51 -19.02 2.51 -10.58
CA VAL A 51 -18.38 1.23 -10.27
C VAL A 51 -19.21 0.45 -9.27
N ASN A 52 -19.22 -0.88 -9.38
CA ASN A 52 -19.91 -1.75 -8.43
C ASN A 52 -19.19 -1.78 -7.07
N ILE A 53 -19.72 -1.04 -6.11
CA ILE A 53 -19.13 -0.87 -4.77
C ILE A 53 -19.08 -2.20 -4.02
N MET A 54 -20.13 -3.02 -4.11
CA MET A 54 -20.22 -4.30 -3.40
C MET A 54 -19.17 -5.30 -3.87
N GLU A 55 -18.94 -5.36 -5.17
CA GLU A 55 -17.92 -6.21 -5.78
C GLU A 55 -16.51 -5.79 -5.34
N PHE A 56 -16.25 -4.47 -5.34
CA PHE A 56 -15.00 -3.92 -4.83
C PHE A 56 -14.78 -4.28 -3.36
N CYS A 57 -15.77 -4.05 -2.49
CA CYS A 57 -15.65 -4.36 -1.07
C CYS A 57 -15.35 -5.84 -0.81
N LYS A 58 -16.02 -6.75 -1.52
CA LYS A 58 -15.76 -8.20 -1.41
C LYS A 58 -14.35 -8.55 -1.85
N ALA A 59 -13.92 -8.06 -3.01
CA ALA A 59 -12.59 -8.33 -3.56
C ALA A 59 -11.48 -7.74 -2.66
N PHE A 60 -11.66 -6.51 -2.16
CA PHE A 60 -10.71 -5.87 -1.24
C PHE A 60 -10.61 -6.60 0.09
N ASN A 61 -11.74 -6.95 0.71
CA ASN A 61 -11.74 -7.67 1.98
C ASN A 61 -11.07 -9.05 1.84
N ALA A 62 -11.32 -9.78 0.76
CA ALA A 62 -10.65 -11.04 0.46
C ALA A 62 -9.12 -10.86 0.26
N ALA A 63 -8.71 -9.79 -0.43
CA ALA A 63 -7.29 -9.50 -0.65
C ALA A 63 -6.54 -9.05 0.61
N THR A 64 -7.25 -8.50 1.59
CA THR A 64 -6.69 -7.95 2.83
C THR A 64 -6.96 -8.80 4.07
N ASP A 65 -7.58 -9.97 3.92
CA ASP A 65 -7.92 -10.86 5.03
C ASP A 65 -6.68 -11.39 5.78
N SER A 66 -5.55 -11.53 5.08
CA SER A 66 -4.26 -11.93 5.64
C SER A 66 -3.55 -10.82 6.43
N LEU A 67 -4.00 -9.56 6.33
CA LEU A 67 -3.40 -8.43 7.01
C LEU A 67 -4.01 -8.22 8.40
N GLU A 68 -3.33 -7.43 9.23
CA GLU A 68 -3.86 -7.04 10.54
C GLU A 68 -5.19 -6.28 10.37
N LYS A 69 -6.22 -6.70 11.09
CA LYS A 69 -7.55 -6.04 11.08
C LYS A 69 -7.42 -4.56 11.47
N ASN A 70 -8.13 -3.71 10.78
CA ASN A 70 -8.11 -2.25 10.94
C ASN A 70 -6.78 -1.55 10.59
N MET A 71 -5.81 -2.26 10.00
CA MET A 71 -4.62 -1.62 9.47
C MET A 71 -5.01 -0.76 8.26
N PRO A 72 -4.63 0.53 8.20
CA PRO A 72 -4.94 1.36 7.05
C PRO A 72 -4.14 0.87 5.84
N VAL A 73 -4.85 0.43 4.81
CA VAL A 73 -4.27 -0.04 3.55
C VAL A 73 -4.53 1.00 2.47
N PRO A 74 -3.48 1.64 1.94
CA PRO A 74 -3.61 2.48 0.76
C PRO A 74 -3.95 1.61 -0.45
N VAL A 75 -4.99 1.99 -1.18
CA VAL A 75 -5.41 1.32 -2.41
C VAL A 75 -5.47 2.31 -3.55
N VAL A 76 -4.95 1.91 -4.70
CA VAL A 76 -5.09 2.64 -5.95
C VAL A 76 -6.06 1.88 -6.84
N ILE A 77 -7.21 2.47 -7.10
CA ILE A 77 -8.27 1.89 -7.91
C ILE A 77 -8.24 2.56 -9.27
N THR A 78 -8.00 1.79 -10.31
CA THR A 78 -8.06 2.24 -11.70
C THR A 78 -9.42 1.91 -12.26
N VAL A 79 -10.18 2.92 -12.63
CA VAL A 79 -11.49 2.78 -13.25
C VAL A 79 -11.34 2.97 -14.76
N PHE A 80 -11.92 2.05 -15.52
CA PHE A 80 -11.93 2.08 -16.98
C PHE A 80 -13.24 2.68 -17.52
N GLN A 81 -13.23 3.06 -18.79
CA GLN A 81 -14.41 3.67 -19.45
C GLN A 81 -15.63 2.71 -19.51
N ASP A 82 -15.39 1.42 -19.50
CA ASP A 82 -16.43 0.37 -19.48
C ASP A 82 -16.99 0.09 -18.06
N LYS A 83 -16.68 0.97 -17.07
CA LYS A 83 -17.06 0.85 -15.66
C LYS A 83 -16.46 -0.36 -14.96
N SER A 84 -15.56 -1.12 -15.60
CA SER A 84 -14.73 -2.10 -14.93
C SER A 84 -13.66 -1.41 -14.09
N PHE A 85 -13.16 -2.10 -13.09
CA PHE A 85 -12.11 -1.58 -12.22
C PHE A 85 -10.99 -2.60 -12.03
N SER A 86 -9.81 -2.11 -11.74
CA SER A 86 -8.71 -2.89 -11.16
C SER A 86 -8.19 -2.13 -9.95
N PHE A 87 -7.68 -2.84 -8.95
CA PHE A 87 -7.11 -2.19 -7.78
C PHE A 87 -5.77 -2.83 -7.40
N VAL A 88 -4.90 -2.01 -6.83
CA VAL A 88 -3.61 -2.42 -6.29
C VAL A 88 -3.56 -1.96 -4.84
N THR A 89 -3.36 -2.89 -3.93
CA THR A 89 -3.13 -2.61 -2.51
C THR A 89 -1.66 -2.33 -2.28
N LYS A 90 -1.36 -1.35 -1.44
CA LYS A 90 -0.01 -1.00 -1.02
C LYS A 90 0.18 -1.31 0.47
N THR A 91 1.44 -1.36 0.90
CA THR A 91 1.75 -1.50 2.33
C THR A 91 1.23 -0.29 3.13
N ALA A 92 0.95 -0.50 4.42
CA ALA A 92 0.44 0.54 5.29
C ALA A 92 1.32 1.80 5.26
N PRO A 93 0.76 2.99 5.54
CA PRO A 93 1.53 4.23 5.61
C PRO A 93 2.64 4.16 6.65
N VAL A 94 3.78 4.80 6.39
CA VAL A 94 4.90 4.90 7.35
C VAL A 94 4.45 5.41 8.71
N SER A 95 3.51 6.36 8.72
CA SER A 95 2.94 6.92 9.95
C SER A 95 2.23 5.88 10.84
N TYR A 96 1.68 4.84 10.26
CA TYR A 96 1.08 3.74 11.02
C TYR A 96 2.15 2.91 11.73
N PHE A 97 3.19 2.51 11.01
CA PHE A 97 4.30 1.75 11.58
C PHE A 97 5.04 2.54 12.67
N LEU A 98 5.29 3.82 12.44
CA LEU A 98 5.92 4.70 13.44
C LEU A 98 5.08 4.85 14.70
N LYS A 99 3.77 5.01 14.59
CA LYS A 99 2.88 5.04 15.75
C LYS A 99 2.88 3.72 16.51
N LYS A 100 2.86 2.60 15.78
CA LYS A 100 2.93 1.26 16.37
C LYS A 100 4.25 1.04 17.10
N ALA A 101 5.39 1.42 16.49
CA ALA A 101 6.72 1.31 17.09
C ALA A 101 6.90 2.19 18.33
N ALA A 102 6.36 3.41 18.31
CA ALA A 102 6.39 4.33 19.45
C ALA A 102 5.28 4.09 20.50
N GLY A 103 4.35 3.16 20.25
CA GLY A 103 3.23 2.85 21.15
C GLY A 103 2.20 3.99 21.28
N LEU A 104 2.10 4.85 20.28
CA LEU A 104 1.28 6.05 20.31
C LEU A 104 0.00 5.88 19.50
N LYS A 105 -1.11 6.46 19.99
CA LYS A 105 -2.38 6.55 19.25
C LYS A 105 -2.34 7.62 18.17
N SER A 106 -1.65 8.74 18.43
CA SER A 106 -1.52 9.84 17.47
C SER A 106 -0.13 10.48 17.58
N GLY A 107 0.29 11.21 16.54
CA GLY A 107 1.49 12.02 16.59
C GLY A 107 1.35 13.25 17.49
N SER A 108 2.42 14.05 17.60
CA SER A 108 2.41 15.31 18.35
C SER A 108 1.37 16.28 17.79
N LYS A 109 0.77 17.08 18.68
CA LYS A 109 -0.10 18.20 18.28
C LYS A 109 0.71 19.36 17.68
N GLU A 110 1.95 19.51 18.13
CA GLU A 110 2.86 20.55 17.69
C GLU A 110 4.22 19.93 17.29
N PRO A 111 4.30 19.33 16.07
CA PRO A 111 5.56 18.75 15.58
C PRO A 111 6.64 19.81 15.48
N GLY A 112 7.85 19.49 15.97
CA GLY A 112 8.97 20.41 16.01
C GLY A 112 9.09 21.24 17.29
N ARG A 113 8.03 21.34 18.07
CA ARG A 113 8.03 21.97 19.41
C ARG A 113 7.96 20.96 20.54
N SER A 114 7.10 19.95 20.38
CA SER A 114 6.92 18.90 21.38
C SER A 114 7.22 17.54 20.80
N VAL A 115 7.95 16.73 21.55
CA VAL A 115 8.25 15.33 21.23
C VAL A 115 7.14 14.48 21.81
N ALA A 116 6.43 13.73 20.95
CA ALA A 116 5.37 12.83 21.39
C ALA A 116 5.88 11.45 21.81
N GLY A 117 7.03 11.04 21.28
CA GLY A 117 7.63 9.75 21.56
C GLY A 117 8.99 9.59 20.90
N LYS A 118 9.62 8.45 21.15
CA LYS A 118 10.94 8.11 20.59
C LYS A 118 10.87 6.85 19.78
N VAL A 119 11.68 6.77 18.74
CA VAL A 119 11.83 5.60 17.87
C VAL A 119 13.32 5.34 17.68
N THR A 120 13.74 4.07 17.78
CA THR A 120 15.14 3.70 17.59
C THR A 120 15.50 3.54 16.11
N MET A 121 16.79 3.70 15.79
CA MET A 121 17.32 3.48 14.44
C MET A 121 17.06 2.06 13.94
N ALA A 122 17.07 1.05 14.84
CA ALA A 122 16.73 -0.32 14.49
C ALA A 122 15.28 -0.45 14.01
N GLN A 123 14.32 0.16 14.71
CA GLN A 123 12.92 0.19 14.31
C GLN A 123 12.70 0.94 12.98
N VAL A 124 13.41 2.04 12.77
CA VAL A 124 13.38 2.79 11.51
C VAL A 124 13.84 1.93 10.35
N ARG A 125 14.91 1.14 10.54
CA ARG A 125 15.44 0.23 9.54
C ARG A 125 14.43 -0.88 9.20
N GLU A 126 13.84 -1.49 10.21
CA GLU A 126 12.81 -2.52 10.02
C GLU A 126 11.62 -2.00 9.21
N ILE A 127 11.13 -0.81 9.53
CA ILE A 127 10.05 -0.15 8.77
C ILE A 127 10.47 0.13 7.32
N ALA A 128 11.71 0.59 7.12
CA ALA A 128 12.26 0.86 5.80
C ALA A 128 12.32 -0.42 4.94
N ASP A 129 12.82 -1.52 5.52
CA ASP A 129 12.90 -2.82 4.84
C ASP A 129 11.51 -3.34 4.43
N GLN A 130 10.53 -3.29 5.33
CA GLN A 130 9.16 -3.72 5.04
C GLN A 130 8.49 -2.90 3.92
N LYS A 131 8.87 -1.63 3.80
CA LYS A 131 8.24 -0.71 2.85
C LYS A 131 9.04 -0.49 1.57
N MET A 132 10.22 -1.08 1.46
CA MET A 132 11.14 -0.88 0.33
C MET A 132 10.49 -1.10 -1.03
N GLY A 133 9.59 -2.11 -1.15
CA GLY A 133 8.88 -2.40 -2.39
C GLY A 133 7.92 -1.31 -2.88
N ASP A 134 7.45 -0.45 -1.99
CA ASP A 134 6.51 0.65 -2.30
C ASP A 134 7.19 2.03 -2.34
N MET A 135 8.44 2.10 -1.93
CA MET A 135 9.22 3.34 -1.87
C MET A 135 10.06 3.53 -3.13
N ASN A 136 10.37 4.77 -3.45
CA ASN A 136 11.28 5.14 -4.55
C ASN A 136 12.72 5.33 -4.06
N ALA A 137 13.14 4.56 -3.08
CA ALA A 137 14.50 4.57 -2.58
C ALA A 137 15.36 3.55 -3.36
N VAL A 138 16.60 3.90 -3.64
CA VAL A 138 17.55 3.03 -4.33
C VAL A 138 18.13 1.99 -3.37
N ASP A 139 18.33 2.39 -2.13
CA ASP A 139 18.94 1.60 -1.07
C ASP A 139 18.17 1.75 0.26
N VAL A 140 18.51 0.89 1.21
CA VAL A 140 17.88 0.88 2.54
C VAL A 140 18.20 2.16 3.32
N GLU A 141 19.38 2.73 3.15
CA GLU A 141 19.79 3.96 3.83
C GLU A 141 18.94 5.15 3.36
N GLY A 142 18.70 5.27 2.05
CA GLY A 142 17.78 6.26 1.49
C GLY A 142 16.35 6.08 2.01
N ALA A 143 15.88 4.83 2.10
CA ALA A 143 14.57 4.53 2.68
C ALA A 143 14.49 4.93 4.16
N MET A 144 15.54 4.66 4.95
CA MET A 144 15.64 5.08 6.35
C MET A 144 15.56 6.60 6.50
N GLN A 145 16.23 7.38 5.63
CA GLN A 145 16.16 8.84 5.64
C GLN A 145 14.73 9.34 5.41
N MET A 146 13.98 8.70 4.48
CA MET A 146 12.58 9.03 4.23
C MET A 146 11.69 8.72 5.44
N VAL A 147 11.93 7.58 6.11
CA VAL A 147 11.20 7.20 7.33
C VAL A 147 11.53 8.15 8.49
N MET A 148 12.80 8.53 8.68
CA MET A 148 13.22 9.50 9.68
C MET A 148 12.58 10.88 9.46
N GLY A 149 12.51 11.33 8.20
CA GLY A 149 11.79 12.55 7.85
C GLY A 149 10.32 12.52 8.25
N SER A 150 9.66 11.39 8.02
CA SER A 150 8.28 11.17 8.43
C SER A 150 8.12 11.13 9.96
N ALA A 151 9.08 10.54 10.68
CA ALA A 151 9.08 10.51 12.15
C ALA A 151 9.21 11.93 12.72
N ARG A 152 10.12 12.74 12.21
CA ARG A 152 10.28 14.15 12.60
C ARG A 152 9.01 14.97 12.34
N ALA A 153 8.38 14.77 11.19
CA ALA A 153 7.13 15.43 10.83
C ALA A 153 5.97 15.07 11.76
N MET A 154 6.03 13.90 12.41
CA MET A 154 5.05 13.46 13.42
C MET A 154 5.41 13.88 14.83
N GLY A 155 6.53 14.55 15.05
CA GLY A 155 7.05 14.92 16.35
C GLY A 155 7.64 13.75 17.13
N LEU A 156 8.23 12.77 16.43
CA LEU A 156 8.98 11.66 17.03
C LEU A 156 10.48 11.97 16.98
N GLU A 157 11.15 11.68 18.07
CA GLU A 157 12.62 11.75 18.16
C GLU A 157 13.22 10.40 17.75
N VAL A 158 14.15 10.44 16.82
CA VAL A 158 14.91 9.24 16.43
C VAL A 158 16.17 9.16 17.28
N VAL A 159 16.31 8.08 18.02
CA VAL A 159 17.44 7.82 18.92
C VAL A 159 18.26 6.65 18.41
N GLU A 160 19.57 6.76 18.60
CA GLU A 160 20.48 5.63 18.39
C GLU A 160 20.21 4.61 19.51
N GLY A 161 19.86 3.38 19.14
CA GLY A 161 19.58 2.29 20.05
C GLY A 161 20.36 1.05 19.70
#